data_7fdd7c6df822107264d37e84136bfdbd
#
_entry.id   7fdd7c6df822107264d37e84136bfdbd
#
_cell.length_a   1.000
_cell.length_b   1.000
_cell.length_c   1.000
_cell.angle_alpha   90.00
_cell.angle_beta   90.00
_cell.angle_gamma   90.00
#
_symmetry.space_group_name_H-M   'P 1'
#
loop_
_entity.id
_entity.type
_entity.pdbx_description
1 polymer ?
#
loop_
_entity_poly.entity_id
_entity_poly.type
_entity_poly.pdbx_seq_one_letter_code
_entity_poly.pdbx_strand_id
1 'polypeptide(L)'
;MKRFNVVLLFIIFTTITNAQKLMGFTDAGASKESDWEKQFDAQMNAQNLDTWMQFLSSHPHHVGSSQDKANAEYMANLFRSWGYQTEIASYWVLFPTPKSRLLELTGSRPFKAKLLETGVKEDKTSNQLTEQLPTYNAYSADGDVTAELVFVNRGIPADYEELERMGVDVKGKIVIAKYGGSWRGIKPKVAYEHGAIGCIIYSDPEDDGYTQGDVYPNGPFRRADGVQRGSVMDMPVYPGDPLTPGVGATKDA
;
A
#
# COMPACT_ATOMS: atom_id res chain seq x y z
N MET A 1 48.48 -67.26 -16.77
CA MET A 1 48.31 -65.81 -16.53
C MET A 1 47.38 -65.28 -17.65
N LYS A 2 46.08 -65.05 -17.31
CA LYS A 2 45.09 -64.48 -18.26
C LYS A 2 45.06 -62.99 -18.03
N ARG A 3 45.38 -62.19 -19.09
CA ARG A 3 45.27 -60.72 -19.05
C ARG A 3 43.83 -60.30 -19.29
N PHE A 4 43.23 -59.64 -18.32
CA PHE A 4 41.92 -59.03 -18.41
C PHE A 4 42.06 -57.62 -18.97
N ASN A 5 41.60 -57.40 -20.21
CA ASN A 5 41.50 -56.06 -20.77
C ASN A 5 40.21 -55.41 -20.30
N VAL A 6 40.32 -54.37 -19.46
CA VAL A 6 39.19 -53.51 -19.08
C VAL A 6 39.08 -52.43 -20.12
N VAL A 7 38.02 -52.49 -20.94
CA VAL A 7 37.63 -51.38 -21.84
C VAL A 7 36.77 -50.42 -21.08
N LEU A 8 37.31 -49.22 -20.80
CA LEU A 8 36.59 -48.11 -20.15
C LEU A 8 35.74 -47.41 -21.19
N LEU A 9 34.42 -47.64 -21.15
CA LEU A 9 33.45 -46.99 -22.04
C LEU A 9 33.14 -45.58 -21.48
N PHE A 10 33.68 -44.52 -22.08
CA PHE A 10 33.36 -43.14 -21.80
C PHE A 10 32.00 -42.79 -22.42
N ILE A 11 30.93 -42.79 -21.62
CA ILE A 11 29.62 -42.25 -22.04
C ILE A 11 29.67 -40.74 -21.95
N ILE A 12 29.83 -40.06 -23.09
CA ILE A 12 29.66 -38.62 -23.18
C ILE A 12 28.17 -38.32 -23.10
N PHE A 13 27.73 -37.88 -21.92
CA PHE A 13 26.39 -37.25 -21.77
C PHE A 13 26.44 -35.88 -22.43
N THR A 14 26.01 -35.74 -23.66
CA THR A 14 25.66 -34.46 -24.24
C THR A 14 24.35 -34.00 -23.60
N THR A 15 24.44 -33.13 -22.59
CA THR A 15 23.29 -32.40 -22.12
C THR A 15 22.85 -31.47 -23.25
N ILE A 16 21.78 -31.83 -23.93
CA ILE A 16 21.06 -30.91 -24.82
C ILE A 16 20.40 -29.90 -23.90
N THR A 17 21.06 -28.77 -23.66
CA THR A 17 20.42 -27.60 -23.07
C THR A 17 19.38 -27.11 -24.08
N ASN A 18 18.13 -27.51 -23.91
CA ASN A 18 17.04 -26.83 -24.57
C ASN A 18 17.07 -25.40 -24.05
N ALA A 19 17.60 -24.47 -24.85
CA ALA A 19 17.43 -23.05 -24.58
C ALA A 19 15.93 -22.81 -24.45
N GLN A 20 15.49 -22.35 -23.30
CA GLN A 20 14.09 -22.07 -23.03
C GLN A 20 13.62 -21.03 -24.06
N LYS A 21 12.70 -21.44 -24.94
CA LYS A 21 12.22 -20.57 -26.00
C LYS A 21 11.43 -19.43 -25.36
N LEU A 22 11.88 -18.18 -25.52
CA LEU A 22 11.17 -17.02 -25.01
C LEU A 22 9.81 -16.90 -25.73
N MET A 23 8.74 -16.94 -24.94
CA MET A 23 7.38 -16.86 -25.47
C MET A 23 7.13 -15.47 -26.07
N GLY A 24 6.60 -15.41 -27.29
CA GLY A 24 6.33 -14.15 -27.98
C GLY A 24 7.46 -13.63 -28.87
N PHE A 25 8.63 -14.30 -28.89
CA PHE A 25 9.78 -13.93 -29.72
C PHE A 25 10.08 -14.96 -30.82
N THR A 26 10.60 -14.47 -31.95
CA THR A 26 11.30 -15.34 -32.92
C THR A 26 12.64 -15.77 -32.35
N ASP A 27 13.27 -16.81 -32.87
CA ASP A 27 14.57 -17.28 -32.36
C ASP A 27 15.65 -16.19 -32.42
N ALA A 28 15.68 -15.38 -33.47
CA ALA A 28 16.59 -14.22 -33.60
C ALA A 28 16.21 -13.08 -32.63
N GLY A 29 14.91 -12.84 -32.43
CA GLY A 29 14.40 -11.87 -31.46
C GLY A 29 14.71 -12.28 -30.03
N ALA A 30 14.56 -13.57 -29.70
CA ALA A 30 14.87 -14.11 -28.38
C ALA A 30 16.34 -13.94 -27.98
N SER A 31 17.26 -14.17 -28.93
CA SER A 31 18.69 -13.96 -28.67
C SER A 31 19.00 -12.50 -28.33
N LYS A 32 18.42 -11.57 -29.10
CA LYS A 32 18.61 -10.14 -28.87
C LYS A 32 18.00 -9.68 -27.54
N GLU A 33 16.82 -10.18 -27.21
CA GLU A 33 16.16 -9.90 -25.93
C GLU A 33 17.00 -10.41 -24.76
N SER A 34 17.48 -11.66 -24.82
CA SER A 34 18.34 -12.21 -23.79
C SER A 34 19.65 -11.41 -23.60
N ASP A 35 20.18 -10.83 -24.65
CA ASP A 35 21.37 -9.97 -24.54
C ASP A 35 21.04 -8.62 -23.89
N TRP A 36 19.85 -8.06 -24.13
CA TRP A 36 19.38 -6.86 -23.44
C TRP A 36 19.07 -7.13 -21.96
N GLU A 37 18.41 -8.26 -21.64
CA GLU A 37 18.17 -8.67 -20.27
C GLU A 37 19.48 -8.81 -19.48
N LYS A 38 20.50 -9.48 -20.06
CA LYS A 38 21.82 -9.59 -19.43
C LYS A 38 22.48 -8.22 -19.20
N GLN A 39 22.35 -7.29 -20.17
CA GLN A 39 22.87 -5.93 -20.00
C GLN A 39 22.14 -5.18 -18.90
N PHE A 40 20.83 -5.34 -18.82
CA PHE A 40 20.02 -4.78 -17.73
C PHE A 40 20.43 -5.34 -16.37
N ASP A 41 20.52 -6.67 -16.24
CA ASP A 41 20.92 -7.34 -15.00
C ASP A 41 22.32 -6.88 -14.54
N ALA A 42 23.24 -6.70 -15.49
CA ALA A 42 24.59 -6.21 -15.20
C ALA A 42 24.63 -4.75 -14.69
N GLN A 43 23.57 -3.96 -14.92
CA GLN A 43 23.44 -2.60 -14.40
C GLN A 43 22.77 -2.55 -13.00
N MET A 44 22.20 -3.66 -12.55
CA MET A 44 21.56 -3.72 -11.24
C MET A 44 22.61 -3.55 -10.13
N ASN A 45 22.44 -2.51 -9.32
CA ASN A 45 23.36 -2.17 -8.26
C ASN A 45 22.60 -1.97 -6.94
N ALA A 46 22.78 -2.89 -6.00
CA ALA A 46 22.12 -2.85 -4.70
C ALA A 46 22.43 -1.57 -3.90
N GLN A 47 23.67 -1.04 -4.02
CA GLN A 47 24.05 0.20 -3.34
C GLN A 47 23.27 1.42 -3.88
N ASN A 48 23.04 1.47 -5.19
CA ASN A 48 22.23 2.54 -5.77
C ASN A 48 20.77 2.47 -5.25
N LEU A 49 20.20 1.27 -5.23
CA LEU A 49 18.82 1.04 -4.73
C LEU A 49 18.71 1.45 -3.25
N ASP A 50 19.67 1.07 -2.42
CA ASP A 50 19.74 1.46 -1.01
C ASP A 50 19.80 2.99 -0.86
N THR A 51 20.69 3.64 -1.59
CA THR A 51 20.86 5.10 -1.56
C THR A 51 19.59 5.84 -2.00
N TRP A 52 18.94 5.39 -3.06
CA TRP A 52 17.71 5.99 -3.56
C TRP A 52 16.57 5.79 -2.58
N MET A 53 16.40 4.59 -2.04
CA MET A 53 15.39 4.28 -1.04
C MET A 53 15.60 5.13 0.22
N GLN A 54 16.84 5.23 0.72
CA GLN A 54 17.17 6.04 1.88
C GLN A 54 16.77 7.50 1.69
N PHE A 55 17.09 8.10 0.54
CA PHE A 55 16.71 9.48 0.25
C PHE A 55 15.20 9.65 0.13
N LEU A 56 14.55 8.83 -0.71
CA LEU A 56 13.13 8.94 -1.03
C LEU A 56 12.22 8.70 0.17
N SER A 57 12.67 7.88 1.14
CA SER A 57 11.90 7.54 2.35
C SER A 57 12.33 8.30 3.61
N SER A 58 13.29 9.23 3.51
CA SER A 58 13.89 9.91 4.68
C SER A 58 12.93 10.81 5.45
N HIS A 59 11.87 11.29 4.82
CA HIS A 59 10.86 12.17 5.40
C HIS A 59 9.45 11.76 4.97
N PRO A 60 8.41 12.11 5.72
CA PRO A 60 7.04 12.04 5.24
C PRO A 60 6.89 12.86 3.96
N HIS A 61 6.33 12.25 2.91
CA HIS A 61 6.30 12.83 1.57
C HIS A 61 4.90 12.70 0.91
N HIS A 62 3.89 13.10 1.66
CA HIS A 62 2.53 13.14 1.12
C HIS A 62 2.38 14.21 0.03
N VAL A 63 1.34 14.10 -0.77
CA VAL A 63 1.01 15.04 -1.86
C VAL A 63 1.11 16.48 -1.39
N GLY A 64 1.91 17.29 -2.09
CA GLY A 64 2.10 18.72 -1.82
C GLY A 64 3.02 19.05 -0.65
N SER A 65 3.66 18.08 -0.02
CA SER A 65 4.68 18.34 1.02
C SER A 65 6.00 18.82 0.42
N SER A 66 6.85 19.42 1.25
CA SER A 66 8.17 19.86 0.82
C SER A 66 9.06 18.70 0.37
N GLN A 67 8.96 17.55 1.03
CA GLN A 67 9.71 16.36 0.65
C GLN A 67 9.18 15.71 -0.63
N ASP A 68 7.88 15.75 -0.90
CA ASP A 68 7.31 15.30 -2.18
C ASP A 68 7.95 16.05 -3.35
N LYS A 69 8.04 17.38 -3.25
CA LYS A 69 8.75 18.21 -4.23
C LYS A 69 10.25 17.87 -4.32
N ALA A 70 10.93 17.70 -3.19
CA ALA A 70 12.35 17.34 -3.16
C ALA A 70 12.59 15.97 -3.81
N ASN A 71 11.71 15.00 -3.58
CA ASN A 71 11.76 13.69 -4.21
C ASN A 71 11.57 13.78 -5.72
N ALA A 72 10.62 14.58 -6.20
CA ALA A 72 10.41 14.80 -7.63
C ALA A 72 11.63 15.43 -8.30
N GLU A 73 12.24 16.45 -7.67
CA GLU A 73 13.45 17.10 -8.15
C GLU A 73 14.66 16.13 -8.16
N TYR A 74 14.81 15.32 -7.11
CA TYR A 74 15.86 14.30 -7.02
C TYR A 74 15.74 13.27 -8.15
N MET A 75 14.57 12.70 -8.37
CA MET A 75 14.32 11.76 -9.46
C MET A 75 14.57 12.40 -10.83
N ALA A 76 14.07 13.62 -11.05
CA ALA A 76 14.29 14.33 -12.30
C ALA A 76 15.79 14.57 -12.59
N ASN A 77 16.58 14.88 -11.56
CA ASN A 77 18.02 15.06 -11.70
C ASN A 77 18.74 13.74 -12.02
N LEU A 78 18.33 12.63 -11.43
CA LEU A 78 18.85 11.30 -11.78
C LEU A 78 18.55 10.98 -13.24
N PHE A 79 17.32 11.14 -13.71
CA PHE A 79 16.96 10.90 -15.12
C PHE A 79 17.78 11.78 -16.07
N ARG A 80 17.98 13.06 -15.76
CA ARG A 80 18.83 13.95 -16.56
C ARG A 80 20.29 13.46 -16.59
N SER A 81 20.80 12.98 -15.45
CA SER A 81 22.17 12.46 -15.37
C SER A 81 22.37 11.20 -16.22
N TRP A 82 21.30 10.47 -16.49
CA TRP A 82 21.29 9.31 -17.38
C TRP A 82 21.00 9.65 -18.84
N GLY A 83 20.91 10.95 -19.18
CA GLY A 83 20.73 11.42 -20.54
C GLY A 83 19.27 11.57 -21.00
N TYR A 84 18.29 11.43 -20.12
CA TYR A 84 16.88 11.65 -20.47
C TYR A 84 16.54 13.13 -20.49
N GLN A 85 15.70 13.53 -21.44
CA GLN A 85 15.00 14.81 -21.39
C GLN A 85 13.87 14.69 -20.36
N THR A 86 13.94 15.50 -19.30
CA THR A 86 13.05 15.34 -18.16
C THR A 86 12.33 16.64 -17.84
N GLU A 87 11.02 16.57 -17.70
CA GLU A 87 10.13 17.65 -17.27
C GLU A 87 9.37 17.22 -16.00
N ILE A 88 9.14 18.14 -15.08
CA ILE A 88 8.27 17.95 -13.93
C ILE A 88 6.95 18.66 -14.23
N ALA A 89 5.89 17.90 -14.48
CA ALA A 89 4.54 18.45 -14.60
C ALA A 89 3.94 18.66 -13.20
N SER A 90 3.40 19.86 -12.97
CA SER A 90 2.77 20.22 -11.69
C SER A 90 1.28 20.45 -11.87
N TYR A 91 0.49 19.93 -10.95
CA TYR A 91 -0.96 20.04 -10.96
C TYR A 91 -1.46 20.53 -9.62
N TRP A 92 -2.54 21.31 -9.62
CA TRP A 92 -3.29 21.62 -8.42
C TRP A 92 -4.31 20.50 -8.17
N VAL A 93 -4.32 19.98 -6.96
CA VAL A 93 -5.24 18.91 -6.56
C VAL A 93 -5.88 19.26 -5.22
N LEU A 94 -7.15 18.89 -5.05
CA LEU A 94 -7.84 18.98 -3.77
C LEU A 94 -7.49 17.74 -2.95
N PHE A 95 -6.75 17.93 -1.86
CA PHE A 95 -6.28 16.86 -1.00
C PHE A 95 -6.85 17.03 0.41
N PRO A 96 -7.90 16.28 0.78
CA PRO A 96 -8.57 16.45 2.06
C PRO A 96 -7.70 15.95 3.21
N THR A 97 -7.56 16.78 4.24
CA THR A 97 -6.90 16.43 5.51
C THR A 97 -7.80 16.77 6.68
N PRO A 98 -7.83 15.98 7.77
CA PRO A 98 -8.71 16.24 8.90
C PRO A 98 -8.21 17.43 9.72
N LYS A 99 -9.13 18.28 10.14
CA LYS A 99 -8.86 19.37 11.08
C LYS A 99 -8.79 18.85 12.53
N SER A 100 -9.68 17.96 12.89
CA SER A 100 -9.73 17.29 14.20
C SER A 100 -10.18 15.85 14.06
N ARG A 101 -9.80 15.00 15.00
CA ARG A 101 -10.14 13.57 15.03
C ARG A 101 -10.29 13.13 16.46
N LEU A 102 -11.36 12.42 16.75
CA LEU A 102 -11.62 11.78 18.02
C LEU A 102 -12.22 10.40 17.78
N LEU A 103 -11.70 9.39 18.46
CA LEU A 103 -12.29 8.05 18.51
C LEU A 103 -12.22 7.56 19.94
N GLU A 104 -13.39 7.38 20.55
CA GLU A 104 -13.54 6.93 21.94
C GLU A 104 -14.59 5.84 22.04
N LEU A 105 -14.33 4.84 22.84
CA LEU A 105 -15.33 3.93 23.35
C LEU A 105 -15.84 4.47 24.69
N THR A 106 -17.13 4.74 24.80
CA THR A 106 -17.78 5.19 26.03
C THR A 106 -18.45 4.02 26.74
N GLY A 107 -18.83 4.18 28.01
CA GLY A 107 -19.52 3.17 28.79
C GLY A 107 -18.68 2.58 29.93
N SER A 108 -18.94 1.33 30.30
CA SER A 108 -18.35 0.68 31.49
C SER A 108 -16.84 0.43 31.38
N ARG A 109 -16.30 0.37 30.17
CA ARG A 109 -14.88 0.20 29.87
C ARG A 109 -14.44 1.26 28.87
N PRO A 110 -14.27 2.52 29.31
CA PRO A 110 -13.93 3.60 28.41
C PRO A 110 -12.53 3.40 27.81
N PHE A 111 -12.38 3.72 26.54
CA PHE A 111 -11.10 3.68 25.84
C PHE A 111 -11.01 4.83 24.85
N LYS A 112 -9.87 5.51 24.82
CA LYS A 112 -9.56 6.55 23.84
C LYS A 112 -8.48 6.05 22.91
N ALA A 113 -8.79 5.98 21.63
CA ALA A 113 -7.81 5.59 20.62
C ALA A 113 -6.71 6.64 20.50
N LYS A 114 -5.47 6.19 20.45
CA LYS A 114 -4.30 7.08 20.39
C LYS A 114 -4.19 7.84 19.06
N LEU A 115 -4.66 7.29 17.96
CA LEU A 115 -4.64 7.85 16.60
C LEU A 115 -3.27 8.43 16.18
N LEU A 116 -2.19 7.83 16.66
CA LEU A 116 -0.82 8.25 16.44
C LEU A 116 0.10 7.04 16.47
N GLU A 117 0.99 6.95 15.49
CA GLU A 117 2.08 5.98 15.48
C GLU A 117 3.24 6.51 16.35
N THR A 118 3.88 5.62 17.08
CA THR A 118 5.08 5.97 17.86
C THR A 118 6.34 5.75 17.02
N GLY A 119 7.34 6.62 17.20
CA GLY A 119 8.64 6.44 16.57
C GLY A 119 9.31 5.14 17.00
N VAL A 120 10.19 4.64 16.15
CA VAL A 120 11.01 3.46 16.37
C VAL A 120 12.41 3.91 16.77
N LYS A 121 12.93 3.39 17.87
CA LYS A 121 14.23 3.82 18.43
C LYS A 121 15.38 3.62 17.44
N GLU A 122 15.33 2.53 16.69
CA GLU A 122 16.34 2.12 15.72
C GLU A 122 16.27 2.92 14.43
N ASP A 123 15.11 3.53 14.15
CA ASP A 123 14.87 4.36 12.96
C ASP A 123 14.61 5.82 13.35
N LYS A 124 15.64 6.65 13.23
CA LYS A 124 15.57 8.08 13.55
C LYS A 124 14.61 8.85 12.66
N THR A 125 14.31 8.36 11.46
CA THR A 125 13.39 9.01 10.52
C THR A 125 11.93 8.84 10.92
N SER A 126 11.62 7.86 11.75
CA SER A 126 10.26 7.54 12.20
C SER A 126 9.65 8.54 13.20
N ASN A 127 10.44 9.50 13.71
CA ASN A 127 10.00 10.48 14.72
C ASN A 127 9.55 11.83 14.13
N GLN A 128 9.33 11.94 12.83
CA GLN A 128 8.96 13.18 12.14
C GLN A 128 7.44 13.44 12.21
N LEU A 129 6.90 13.57 13.40
CA LEU A 129 5.46 13.64 13.66
C LEU A 129 4.78 14.92 13.14
N THR A 130 5.54 16.01 12.98
CA THR A 130 5.01 17.30 12.51
C THR A 130 4.70 17.31 11.01
N GLU A 131 5.43 16.52 10.24
CA GLU A 131 5.25 16.39 8.78
C GLU A 131 4.42 15.17 8.40
N GLN A 132 4.17 14.27 9.34
CA GLN A 132 3.40 13.06 9.10
C GLN A 132 1.91 13.38 8.93
N LEU A 133 1.28 12.80 7.90
CA LEU A 133 -0.17 12.84 7.80
C LEU A 133 -0.82 12.21 9.03
N PRO A 134 -1.87 12.83 9.55
CA PRO A 134 -2.63 12.27 10.66
C PRO A 134 -3.26 10.92 10.31
N THR A 135 -3.71 10.19 11.33
CA THR A 135 -4.48 8.95 11.16
C THR A 135 -5.87 9.27 10.66
N TYR A 136 -6.18 8.95 9.41
CA TYR A 136 -7.49 9.14 8.79
C TYR A 136 -7.58 8.35 7.48
N ASN A 137 -8.78 8.26 6.93
CA ASN A 137 -9.00 7.87 5.55
C ASN A 137 -9.41 9.10 4.73
N ALA A 138 -8.69 9.38 3.65
CA ALA A 138 -9.01 10.48 2.75
C ALA A 138 -10.41 10.29 2.16
N TYR A 139 -11.13 11.41 1.96
CA TYR A 139 -12.52 11.45 1.49
C TYR A 139 -13.56 10.85 2.45
N SER A 140 -13.21 10.71 3.73
CA SER A 140 -14.21 10.49 4.78
C SER A 140 -15.08 11.74 4.93
N ALA A 141 -16.36 11.55 5.19
CA ALA A 141 -17.26 12.64 5.53
C ALA A 141 -16.91 13.24 6.91
N ASP A 142 -17.21 14.51 7.09
CA ASP A 142 -17.19 15.17 8.39
C ASP A 142 -18.36 14.70 9.24
N GLY A 143 -18.18 14.62 10.57
CA GLY A 143 -19.24 14.24 11.48
C GLY A 143 -18.78 14.20 12.94
N ASP A 144 -19.77 14.23 13.82
CA ASP A 144 -19.63 13.98 15.25
C ASP A 144 -20.81 13.09 15.67
N VAL A 145 -20.54 11.81 15.85
CA VAL A 145 -21.55 10.79 16.09
C VAL A 145 -21.18 9.91 17.28
N THR A 146 -22.18 9.53 18.06
CA THR A 146 -22.08 8.54 19.14
C THR A 146 -23.19 7.53 18.98
N ALA A 147 -22.85 6.25 18.88
CA ALA A 147 -23.81 5.17 18.72
C ALA A 147 -23.23 3.83 19.19
N GLU A 148 -24.06 2.81 19.23
CA GLU A 148 -23.63 1.44 19.45
C GLU A 148 -22.66 0.97 18.36
N LEU A 149 -21.71 0.12 18.73
CA LEU A 149 -20.71 -0.46 17.84
C LEU A 149 -21.10 -1.88 17.44
N VAL A 150 -21.08 -2.16 16.14
CA VAL A 150 -21.32 -3.50 15.57
C VAL A 150 -20.13 -3.96 14.77
N PHE A 151 -19.62 -5.14 15.05
CA PHE A 151 -18.58 -5.78 14.25
C PHE A 151 -19.19 -6.40 12.99
N VAL A 152 -18.66 -6.05 11.83
CA VAL A 152 -19.16 -6.46 10.51
C VAL A 152 -18.11 -7.21 9.69
N ASN A 153 -17.23 -7.96 10.35
CA ASN A 153 -16.13 -8.73 9.73
C ASN A 153 -15.32 -7.87 8.74
N ARG A 154 -15.35 -8.17 7.45
CA ARG A 154 -14.66 -7.39 6.40
C ARG A 154 -15.51 -6.25 5.83
N GLY A 155 -16.78 -6.15 6.22
CA GLY A 155 -17.71 -5.11 5.76
C GLY A 155 -18.00 -5.14 4.26
N ILE A 156 -18.01 -6.32 3.66
CA ILE A 156 -18.40 -6.56 2.28
C ILE A 156 -19.88 -7.00 2.22
N PRO A 157 -20.58 -6.96 1.07
CA PRO A 157 -22.00 -7.28 0.99
C PRO A 157 -22.38 -8.61 1.66
N ALA A 158 -21.60 -9.68 1.44
CA ALA A 158 -21.88 -10.99 2.03
C ALA A 158 -21.84 -11.00 3.57
N ASP A 159 -21.05 -10.13 4.21
CA ASP A 159 -21.02 -10.00 5.67
C ASP A 159 -22.32 -9.39 6.20
N TYR A 160 -22.93 -8.45 5.48
CA TYR A 160 -24.21 -7.85 5.86
C TYR A 160 -25.38 -8.81 5.64
N GLU A 161 -25.36 -9.62 4.57
CA GLU A 161 -26.33 -10.70 4.37
C GLU A 161 -26.29 -11.71 5.53
N GLU A 162 -25.11 -12.00 6.07
CA GLU A 162 -24.97 -12.86 7.25
C GLU A 162 -25.53 -12.20 8.50
N LEU A 163 -25.25 -10.92 8.73
CA LEU A 163 -25.81 -10.17 9.86
C LEU A 163 -27.35 -10.11 9.81
N GLU A 164 -27.93 -9.92 8.63
CA GLU A 164 -29.38 -9.94 8.44
C GLU A 164 -29.96 -11.32 8.79
N ARG A 165 -29.32 -12.42 8.36
CA ARG A 165 -29.75 -13.78 8.74
C ARG A 165 -29.64 -14.02 10.22
N MET A 166 -28.70 -13.38 10.91
CA MET A 166 -28.56 -13.44 12.38
C MET A 166 -29.51 -12.49 13.11
N GLY A 167 -30.29 -11.67 12.41
CA GLY A 167 -31.17 -10.66 13.01
C GLY A 167 -30.42 -9.46 13.60
N VAL A 168 -29.17 -9.20 13.13
CA VAL A 168 -28.36 -8.07 13.60
C VAL A 168 -28.54 -6.89 12.64
N ASP A 169 -29.14 -5.81 13.15
CA ASP A 169 -29.34 -4.56 12.42
C ASP A 169 -28.22 -3.57 12.73
N VAL A 170 -27.71 -2.91 11.69
CA VAL A 170 -26.67 -1.86 11.78
C VAL A 170 -27.20 -0.45 11.61
N LYS A 171 -28.49 -0.30 11.35
CA LYS A 171 -29.12 1.01 11.12
C LYS A 171 -28.95 1.93 12.33
N GLY A 172 -28.45 3.15 12.09
CA GLY A 172 -28.19 4.14 13.14
C GLY A 172 -26.99 3.80 14.04
N LYS A 173 -26.19 2.78 13.71
CA LYS A 173 -25.05 2.35 14.51
C LYS A 173 -23.72 2.69 13.83
N ILE A 174 -22.64 2.60 14.58
CA ILE A 174 -21.28 2.63 14.04
C ILE A 174 -20.83 1.20 13.80
N VAL A 175 -20.30 0.92 12.61
CA VAL A 175 -19.73 -0.40 12.31
C VAL A 175 -18.22 -0.39 12.41
N ILE A 176 -17.63 -1.53 12.77
CA ILE A 176 -16.19 -1.77 12.73
C ILE A 176 -15.90 -2.94 11.81
N ALA A 177 -15.08 -2.69 10.80
CA ALA A 177 -14.66 -3.65 9.78
C ALA A 177 -13.14 -3.83 9.76
N LYS A 178 -12.67 -5.04 9.53
CA LYS A 178 -11.25 -5.29 9.28
C LYS A 178 -10.87 -5.07 7.83
N TYR A 179 -9.63 -4.72 7.56
CA TYR A 179 -9.09 -4.67 6.20
C TYR A 179 -9.16 -6.04 5.51
N GLY A 180 -9.01 -6.02 4.21
CA GLY A 180 -9.05 -7.22 3.37
C GLY A 180 -10.45 -7.53 2.80
N GLY A 181 -10.52 -8.53 1.95
CA GLY A 181 -11.74 -9.00 1.27
C GLY A 181 -12.21 -8.13 0.11
N SER A 182 -11.91 -6.84 0.10
CA SER A 182 -12.26 -5.92 -0.98
C SER A 182 -11.52 -4.59 -0.84
N TRP A 183 -11.80 -3.67 -1.77
CA TRP A 183 -11.37 -2.28 -1.70
C TRP A 183 -11.84 -1.60 -0.40
N ARG A 184 -10.99 -0.77 0.18
CA ARG A 184 -11.28 -0.11 1.47
C ARG A 184 -12.55 0.76 1.42
N GLY A 185 -12.79 1.47 0.31
CA GLY A 185 -13.96 2.34 0.14
C GLY A 185 -15.30 1.61 0.09
N ILE A 186 -15.31 0.30 -0.22
CA ILE A 186 -16.53 -0.51 -0.19
C ILE A 186 -17.08 -0.61 1.24
N LYS A 187 -16.22 -0.65 2.25
CA LYS A 187 -16.64 -0.81 3.65
C LYS A 187 -17.55 0.31 4.14
N PRO A 188 -17.19 1.61 4.04
CA PRO A 188 -18.12 2.68 4.42
C PRO A 188 -19.31 2.80 3.46
N LYS A 189 -19.15 2.46 2.17
CA LYS A 189 -20.25 2.48 1.20
C LYS A 189 -21.34 1.48 1.60
N VAL A 190 -21.00 0.21 1.77
CA VAL A 190 -21.95 -0.84 2.14
C VAL A 190 -22.54 -0.56 3.53
N ALA A 191 -21.73 -0.06 4.47
CA ALA A 191 -22.22 0.38 5.77
C ALA A 191 -23.33 1.44 5.64
N TYR A 192 -23.11 2.45 4.80
CA TYR A 192 -24.09 3.50 4.53
C TYR A 192 -25.37 2.93 3.86
N GLU A 193 -25.22 2.04 2.89
CA GLU A 193 -26.34 1.39 2.19
C GLU A 193 -27.25 0.60 3.15
N HIS A 194 -26.67 0.05 4.25
CA HIS A 194 -27.40 -0.61 5.34
C HIS A 194 -27.79 0.35 6.49
N GLY A 195 -27.61 1.66 6.32
CA GLY A 195 -28.06 2.68 7.26
C GLY A 195 -27.16 2.90 8.46
N ALA A 196 -25.93 2.41 8.48
CA ALA A 196 -24.95 2.76 9.50
C ALA A 196 -24.56 4.25 9.38
N ILE A 197 -24.25 4.89 10.52
CA ILE A 197 -23.91 6.31 10.60
C ILE A 197 -22.41 6.58 10.75
N GLY A 198 -21.60 5.53 10.88
CA GLY A 198 -20.15 5.61 10.95
C GLY A 198 -19.51 4.26 10.64
N CYS A 199 -18.28 4.30 10.10
CA CYS A 199 -17.50 3.10 9.79
C CYS A 199 -16.06 3.27 10.28
N ILE A 200 -15.62 2.37 11.15
CA ILE A 200 -14.24 2.25 11.62
C ILE A 200 -13.60 1.10 10.87
N ILE A 201 -12.37 1.32 10.37
CA ILE A 201 -11.60 0.29 9.68
C ILE A 201 -10.31 0.05 10.45
N TYR A 202 -9.98 -1.21 10.71
CA TYR A 202 -8.77 -1.58 11.43
C TYR A 202 -8.00 -2.70 10.72
N SER A 203 -6.67 -2.77 10.95
CA SER A 203 -5.86 -3.90 10.53
C SER A 203 -5.94 -4.99 11.60
N ASP A 204 -6.41 -6.18 11.21
CA ASP A 204 -6.42 -7.33 12.10
C ASP A 204 -5.00 -7.84 12.28
N PRO A 205 -4.46 -7.91 13.52
CA PRO A 205 -3.11 -8.41 13.76
C PRO A 205 -2.91 -9.87 13.34
N GLU A 206 -3.97 -10.65 13.19
CA GLU A 206 -3.93 -12.01 12.65
C GLU A 206 -3.74 -12.03 11.14
N ASP A 207 -4.27 -11.04 10.41
CA ASP A 207 -4.13 -10.93 8.95
C ASP A 207 -2.83 -10.19 8.54
N ASP A 208 -2.49 -9.12 9.28
CA ASP A 208 -1.36 -8.22 8.95
C ASP A 208 -0.82 -7.55 10.23
N GLY A 209 -0.16 -8.31 11.09
CA GLY A 209 0.34 -7.71 12.32
C GLY A 209 1.19 -8.61 13.19
N TYR A 210 1.42 -8.15 14.40
CA TYR A 210 2.35 -8.70 15.40
C TYR A 210 2.06 -10.14 15.83
N THR A 211 0.93 -10.72 15.47
CA THR A 211 0.64 -12.14 15.74
C THR A 211 1.21 -13.07 14.66
N GLN A 212 1.62 -12.52 13.51
CA GLN A 212 2.21 -13.28 12.42
C GLN A 212 3.72 -13.51 12.60
N GLY A 213 4.41 -12.63 13.33
CA GLY A 213 5.85 -12.70 13.53
C GLY A 213 6.45 -11.37 13.96
N ASP A 214 7.75 -11.24 13.75
CA ASP A 214 8.49 -10.04 14.13
C ASP A 214 8.01 -8.80 13.39
N VAL A 215 7.78 -7.74 14.16
CA VAL A 215 7.38 -6.43 13.65
C VAL A 215 8.59 -5.56 13.33
N TYR A 216 8.38 -4.52 12.51
CA TYR A 216 9.42 -3.54 12.23
C TYR A 216 10.03 -2.96 13.52
N PRO A 217 11.38 -2.84 13.65
CA PRO A 217 12.39 -3.03 12.61
C PRO A 217 12.95 -4.47 12.48
N ASN A 218 12.56 -5.41 13.34
CA ASN A 218 13.11 -6.76 13.36
C ASN A 218 12.49 -7.68 12.30
N GLY A 219 11.31 -7.34 11.79
CA GLY A 219 10.59 -8.10 10.78
C GLY A 219 9.59 -7.27 10.00
N PRO A 220 8.87 -7.89 9.07
CA PRO A 220 8.03 -7.19 8.10
C PRO A 220 6.63 -6.84 8.60
N PHE A 221 6.22 -7.39 9.74
CA PHE A 221 4.83 -7.26 10.17
C PHE A 221 4.52 -5.92 10.83
N ARG A 222 3.25 -5.55 10.79
CA ARG A 222 2.73 -4.30 11.33
C ARG A 222 2.77 -4.29 12.85
N ARG A 223 3.22 -3.20 13.42
CA ARG A 223 3.18 -2.93 14.85
C ARG A 223 1.74 -2.67 15.30
N ALA A 224 1.48 -2.84 16.59
CA ALA A 224 0.14 -2.63 17.19
C ALA A 224 -0.40 -1.20 17.01
N ASP A 225 0.48 -0.19 16.88
CA ASP A 225 0.14 1.21 16.65
C ASP A 225 0.27 1.64 15.18
N GLY A 226 0.56 0.68 14.27
CA GLY A 226 0.71 0.95 12.84
C GLY A 226 -0.62 1.33 12.19
N VAL A 227 -0.59 2.33 11.30
CA VAL A 227 -1.76 2.85 10.60
C VAL A 227 -1.66 2.58 9.11
N GLN A 228 -2.72 2.01 8.55
CA GLN A 228 -2.88 1.93 7.10
C GLN A 228 -3.68 3.13 6.61
N ARG A 229 -2.98 4.07 5.97
CA ARG A 229 -3.59 5.25 5.35
C ARG A 229 -4.07 4.95 3.95
N GLY A 230 -5.05 5.71 3.49
CA GLY A 230 -5.53 5.62 2.12
C GLY A 230 -6.84 6.37 1.91
N SER A 231 -7.47 6.16 0.76
CA SER A 231 -8.75 6.76 0.39
C SER A 231 -9.90 5.79 0.63
N VAL A 232 -11.03 6.30 1.10
CA VAL A 232 -12.31 5.56 1.15
C VAL A 232 -13.27 6.02 0.05
N MET A 233 -12.79 6.83 -0.87
CA MET A 233 -13.56 7.18 -2.06
C MET A 233 -13.97 5.90 -2.80
N ASP A 234 -15.23 5.81 -3.19
CA ASP A 234 -15.69 4.74 -4.09
C ASP A 234 -15.03 4.90 -5.45
N MET A 235 -14.98 3.83 -6.25
CA MET A 235 -14.40 3.93 -7.58
C MET A 235 -15.10 5.03 -8.35
N PRO A 236 -14.35 6.02 -8.87
CA PRO A 236 -14.96 7.20 -9.44
C PRO A 236 -15.78 6.85 -10.67
N VAL A 237 -17.01 7.33 -10.71
CA VAL A 237 -17.82 7.36 -11.93
C VAL A 237 -17.15 8.27 -12.96
N TYR A 238 -16.44 9.29 -12.47
CA TYR A 238 -15.70 10.24 -13.29
C TYR A 238 -14.21 10.17 -12.92
N PRO A 239 -13.31 9.96 -13.90
CA PRO A 239 -11.87 10.01 -13.66
C PRO A 239 -11.43 11.46 -13.35
N GLY A 240 -10.33 11.60 -12.63
CA GLY A 240 -9.73 12.87 -12.28
C GLY A 240 -9.97 13.26 -10.83
N ASP A 241 -10.02 14.56 -10.55
CA ASP A 241 -10.24 15.09 -9.22
C ASP A 241 -11.67 14.76 -8.74
N PRO A 242 -11.84 14.01 -7.63
CA PRO A 242 -13.16 13.59 -7.16
C PRO A 242 -14.03 14.73 -6.64
N LEU A 243 -13.44 15.86 -6.25
CA LEU A 243 -14.17 17.03 -5.78
C LEU A 243 -14.60 17.97 -6.93
N THR A 244 -13.98 17.83 -8.09
CA THR A 244 -14.32 18.55 -9.31
C THR A 244 -14.45 17.60 -10.50
N PRO A 245 -15.47 16.72 -10.53
CA PRO A 245 -15.61 15.68 -11.56
C PRO A 245 -15.59 16.24 -12.97
N GLY A 246 -14.74 15.69 -13.83
CA GLY A 246 -14.61 16.10 -15.24
C GLY A 246 -13.77 17.35 -15.49
N VAL A 247 -13.34 18.05 -14.44
CA VAL A 247 -12.48 19.24 -14.51
C VAL A 247 -11.36 19.11 -13.48
N GLY A 248 -10.13 19.45 -13.86
CA GLY A 248 -9.03 19.51 -12.89
C GLY A 248 -9.24 20.64 -11.89
N ALA A 249 -8.87 20.43 -10.62
CA ALA A 249 -8.90 21.47 -9.60
C ALA A 249 -7.95 22.62 -9.95
N THR A 250 -8.38 23.84 -9.67
CA THR A 250 -7.55 25.05 -9.75
C THR A 250 -7.20 25.54 -8.37
N LYS A 251 -6.29 26.52 -8.28
CA LYS A 251 -5.91 27.12 -7.00
C LYS A 251 -7.11 27.71 -6.23
N ASP A 252 -8.14 28.12 -6.95
CA ASP A 252 -9.32 28.81 -6.42
C ASP A 252 -10.56 27.90 -6.39
N ALA A 253 -10.40 26.59 -6.59
CA ALA A 253 -11.48 25.60 -6.56
C ALA A 253 -11.91 25.24 -5.14
#